data_99f403fa5bfb8da348feebbc4169ee8c
#
_entry.id   99f403fa5bfb8da348feebbc4169ee8c
#
_cell.length_a   1.000
_cell.length_b   1.000
_cell.length_c   1.000
_cell.angle_alpha   90.00
_cell.angle_beta   90.00
_cell.angle_gamma   90.00
#
_symmetry.space_group_name_H-M   'P 1'
#
loop_
_entity.id
_entity.type
_entity.pdbx_description
1 polymer ?
#
loop_
_entity_poly.entity_id
_entity_poly.type
_entity_poly.pdbx_seq_one_letter_code
_entity_poly.pdbx_strand_id
1 'polypeptide(L)'
;MKAITVANPENPRSLELTDAETPTLNDGEVLVKVTAAGVNRGDLVQAQGKYPPPKGESEIMGLECAGVIKDPGTTGRTKGEEVGCLLAGGGYAEYVAVPEGQLTPVPKNLTVEETAGVVEVACTVWSNLGMTAGMQAGDKVLIHGGSGGIGSFAIQMCKAMGCEVAVTAGSTEKLEYCRELGADILINYKEQDFAEELKGWADIILDVIGGPYLEQNIKTLTTDGRLVVIAVQGGPKGTLSLGRMMPRRLSVTATTLRARPRPMKAAIVRSTVENVWPLIENGQITPNITATFPLAEAAKAHDLMDSGDNTGKIVLTM
;
A
#
# COMPACT_ATOMS: atom_id res chain seq x y z
N MET A 1 -12.78 -3.22 -24.03
CA MET A 1 -13.12 -3.10 -22.61
C MET A 1 -13.10 -1.64 -22.20
N LYS A 2 -13.81 -1.28 -21.14
CA LYS A 2 -13.69 0.06 -20.54
C LYS A 2 -12.49 0.12 -19.60
N ALA A 3 -11.80 1.28 -19.59
CA ALA A 3 -10.67 1.56 -18.72
C ALA A 3 -10.55 3.07 -18.44
N ILE A 4 -9.88 3.43 -17.35
CA ILE A 4 -9.57 4.81 -17.01
C ILE A 4 -8.24 5.22 -17.65
N THR A 5 -8.27 6.33 -18.38
CA THR A 5 -7.09 6.97 -18.97
C THR A 5 -7.01 8.44 -18.54
N VAL A 6 -5.82 9.03 -18.67
CA VAL A 6 -5.63 10.48 -18.49
C VAL A 6 -5.90 11.15 -19.82
N ALA A 7 -7.03 11.86 -19.95
CA ALA A 7 -7.45 12.52 -21.20
C ALA A 7 -6.56 13.70 -21.58
N ASN A 8 -6.06 14.44 -20.60
CA ASN A 8 -5.12 15.54 -20.81
C ASN A 8 -3.89 15.37 -19.90
N PRO A 9 -2.71 15.03 -20.43
CA PRO A 9 -1.48 14.87 -19.64
C PRO A 9 -1.06 16.12 -18.84
N GLU A 10 -1.47 17.31 -19.28
CA GLU A 10 -1.22 18.56 -18.56
C GLU A 10 -2.17 18.77 -17.37
N ASN A 11 -3.28 18.01 -17.34
CA ASN A 11 -4.23 18.00 -16.23
C ASN A 11 -4.39 16.57 -15.68
N PRO A 12 -3.61 16.16 -14.69
CA PRO A 12 -3.65 14.80 -14.13
C PRO A 12 -4.98 14.41 -13.46
N ARG A 13 -5.91 15.38 -13.31
CA ARG A 13 -7.27 15.13 -12.80
C ARG A 13 -8.27 14.83 -13.93
N SER A 14 -7.87 14.93 -15.20
CA SER A 14 -8.70 14.61 -16.35
C SER A 14 -8.77 13.10 -16.59
N LEU A 15 -9.28 12.36 -15.61
CA LEU A 15 -9.49 10.92 -15.74
C LEU A 15 -10.83 10.65 -16.43
N GLU A 16 -10.78 9.88 -17.51
CA GLU A 16 -11.96 9.55 -18.31
C GLU A 16 -12.08 8.05 -18.55
N LEU A 17 -13.34 7.58 -18.57
CA LEU A 17 -13.64 6.21 -18.96
C LEU A 17 -13.64 6.08 -20.48
N THR A 18 -12.66 5.37 -21.00
CA THR A 18 -12.45 5.20 -22.45
C THR A 18 -12.53 3.73 -22.87
N ASP A 19 -12.60 3.51 -24.18
CA ASP A 19 -12.45 2.17 -24.75
C ASP A 19 -10.96 1.82 -24.88
N ALA A 20 -10.57 0.65 -24.37
CA ALA A 20 -9.24 0.09 -24.48
C ALA A 20 -9.31 -1.35 -25.01
N GLU A 21 -8.21 -1.84 -25.58
CA GLU A 21 -8.11 -3.24 -25.96
C GLU A 21 -8.06 -4.15 -24.73
N THR A 22 -8.74 -5.30 -24.82
CA THR A 22 -8.61 -6.33 -23.78
C THR A 22 -7.20 -6.90 -23.84
N PRO A 23 -6.48 -7.04 -22.70
CA PRO A 23 -5.11 -7.51 -22.73
C PRO A 23 -5.00 -8.94 -23.24
N THR A 24 -3.94 -9.18 -24.03
CA THR A 24 -3.54 -10.52 -24.45
C THR A 24 -2.70 -11.16 -23.35
N LEU A 25 -2.94 -12.45 -23.08
CA LEU A 25 -2.19 -13.19 -22.08
C LEU A 25 -0.79 -13.60 -22.59
N ASN A 26 0.20 -13.40 -21.74
CA ASN A 26 1.49 -14.08 -21.90
C ASN A 26 1.45 -15.45 -21.19
N ASP A 27 2.50 -16.24 -21.38
CA ASP A 27 2.64 -17.51 -20.65
C ASP A 27 2.69 -17.29 -19.14
N GLY A 28 1.95 -18.10 -18.38
CA GLY A 28 1.83 -17.98 -16.93
C GLY A 28 0.98 -16.81 -16.43
N GLU A 29 0.16 -16.19 -17.29
CA GLU A 29 -0.81 -15.17 -16.92
C GLU A 29 -2.26 -15.67 -17.00
N VAL A 30 -3.13 -15.07 -16.18
CA VAL A 30 -4.58 -15.24 -16.25
C VAL A 30 -5.25 -13.92 -16.65
N LEU A 31 -6.40 -13.98 -17.31
CA LEU A 31 -7.28 -12.85 -17.52
C LEU A 31 -8.29 -12.77 -16.37
N VAL A 32 -8.25 -11.72 -15.61
CA VAL A 32 -9.21 -11.44 -14.54
C VAL A 32 -10.24 -10.44 -15.03
N LYS A 33 -11.55 -10.78 -14.87
CA LYS A 33 -12.61 -9.79 -14.94
C LYS A 33 -12.65 -9.08 -13.60
N VAL A 34 -12.34 -7.80 -13.60
CA VAL A 34 -12.26 -6.98 -12.39
C VAL A 34 -13.64 -6.73 -11.82
N THR A 35 -13.80 -6.88 -10.53
CA THR A 35 -15.01 -6.52 -9.76
C THR A 35 -14.80 -5.18 -9.07
N ALA A 36 -13.61 -4.98 -8.49
CA ALA A 36 -13.23 -3.72 -7.85
C ALA A 36 -11.72 -3.52 -7.90
N ALA A 37 -11.27 -2.27 -7.77
CA ALA A 37 -9.85 -1.87 -7.72
C ALA A 37 -9.59 -0.92 -6.55
N GLY A 38 -8.52 -1.14 -5.81
CA GLY A 38 -8.08 -0.23 -4.74
C GLY A 38 -7.37 0.99 -5.31
N VAL A 39 -7.64 2.16 -4.70
CA VAL A 39 -6.96 3.42 -5.03
C VAL A 39 -5.72 3.55 -4.15
N ASN A 40 -4.60 3.88 -4.77
CA ASN A 40 -3.30 4.04 -4.11
C ASN A 40 -2.67 5.38 -4.48
N ARG A 41 -1.86 5.96 -3.59
CA ARG A 41 -1.16 7.23 -3.88
C ARG A 41 -0.29 7.12 -5.15
N GLY A 42 0.23 5.93 -5.47
CA GLY A 42 0.97 5.66 -6.70
C GLY A 42 0.18 5.93 -7.97
N ASP A 43 -1.14 5.71 -7.96
CA ASP A 43 -2.01 5.96 -9.10
C ASP A 43 -2.11 7.48 -9.39
N LEU A 44 -2.24 8.30 -8.35
CA LEU A 44 -2.24 9.75 -8.48
C LEU A 44 -0.90 10.27 -9.03
N VAL A 45 0.21 9.71 -8.55
CA VAL A 45 1.56 10.11 -9.00
C VAL A 45 1.79 9.64 -10.44
N GLN A 46 1.21 8.49 -10.85
CA GLN A 46 1.20 8.04 -12.25
C GLN A 46 0.39 8.99 -13.13
N ALA A 47 -0.82 9.38 -12.71
CA ALA A 47 -1.63 10.35 -13.46
C ALA A 47 -0.90 11.69 -13.68
N GLN A 48 -0.02 12.07 -12.73
CA GLN A 48 0.86 13.24 -12.84
C GLN A 48 2.11 13.02 -13.74
N GLY A 49 2.28 11.84 -14.34
CA GLY A 49 3.45 11.49 -15.15
C GLY A 49 4.75 11.30 -14.36
N LYS A 50 4.69 11.28 -13.01
CA LYS A 50 5.87 11.21 -12.12
C LYS A 50 6.20 9.79 -11.63
N TYR A 51 5.35 8.82 -11.95
CA TYR A 51 5.52 7.43 -11.57
C TYR A 51 5.11 6.51 -12.72
N PRO A 52 5.88 6.49 -13.83
CA PRO A 52 5.54 5.68 -14.99
C PRO A 52 5.56 4.18 -14.66
N PRO A 53 4.75 3.35 -15.35
CA PRO A 53 4.80 1.91 -15.18
C PRO A 53 6.17 1.36 -15.60
N PRO A 54 6.61 0.25 -14.99
CA PRO A 54 7.79 -0.47 -15.45
C PRO A 54 7.62 -0.92 -16.90
N LYS A 55 8.74 -1.02 -17.63
CA LYS A 55 8.71 -1.42 -19.05
C LYS A 55 8.02 -2.78 -19.23
N GLY A 56 7.03 -2.81 -20.12
CA GLY A 56 6.26 -4.01 -20.44
C GLY A 56 5.03 -4.26 -19.53
N GLU A 57 4.80 -3.41 -18.55
CA GLU A 57 3.58 -3.42 -17.76
C GLU A 57 2.52 -2.47 -18.33
N SER A 58 1.26 -2.61 -17.92
CA SER A 58 0.13 -1.81 -18.41
C SER A 58 0.32 -0.33 -18.13
N GLU A 59 0.03 0.51 -19.14
CA GLU A 59 -0.05 1.98 -18.97
C GLU A 59 -1.32 2.42 -18.22
N ILE A 60 -2.36 1.57 -18.18
CA ILE A 60 -3.57 1.81 -17.39
C ILE A 60 -3.20 1.80 -15.91
N MET A 61 -3.73 2.73 -15.13
CA MET A 61 -3.52 2.83 -13.69
C MET A 61 -4.11 1.64 -12.93
N GLY A 62 -3.88 1.60 -11.61
CA GLY A 62 -4.40 0.61 -10.68
C GLY A 62 -3.37 -0.44 -10.31
N LEU A 63 -2.89 -0.36 -9.06
CA LEU A 63 -1.83 -1.22 -8.51
C LEU A 63 -2.36 -2.48 -7.82
N GLU A 64 -3.69 -2.58 -7.67
CA GLU A 64 -4.39 -3.73 -7.13
C GLU A 64 -5.81 -3.80 -7.67
N CYS A 65 -6.35 -4.98 -7.70
CA CYS A 65 -7.78 -5.22 -7.92
C CYS A 65 -8.18 -6.56 -7.31
N ALA A 66 -9.48 -6.86 -7.35
CA ALA A 66 -9.99 -8.19 -7.13
C ALA A 66 -11.11 -8.47 -8.15
N GLY A 67 -11.33 -9.74 -8.44
CA GLY A 67 -12.30 -10.15 -9.44
C GLY A 67 -12.32 -11.64 -9.66
N VAL A 68 -12.78 -12.04 -10.83
CA VAL A 68 -13.02 -13.44 -11.19
C VAL A 68 -12.17 -13.83 -12.40
N ILE A 69 -11.49 -14.96 -12.35
CA ILE A 69 -10.71 -15.48 -13.48
C ILE A 69 -11.65 -15.78 -14.65
N LYS A 70 -11.50 -15.04 -15.73
CA LYS A 70 -12.25 -15.20 -16.97
C LYS A 70 -11.62 -16.22 -17.91
N ASP A 71 -10.29 -16.18 -17.99
CA ASP A 71 -9.47 -17.10 -18.77
C ASP A 71 -8.22 -17.49 -17.94
N PRO A 72 -8.03 -18.79 -17.65
CA PRO A 72 -6.87 -19.23 -16.87
C PRO A 72 -5.57 -19.27 -17.70
N GLY A 73 -5.60 -19.02 -19.01
CA GLY A 73 -4.44 -19.10 -19.88
C GLY A 73 -3.73 -20.46 -19.77
N THR A 74 -2.40 -20.42 -19.62
CA THR A 74 -1.56 -21.63 -19.48
C THR A 74 -1.27 -22.00 -18.02
N THR A 75 -1.93 -21.34 -17.05
CA THR A 75 -1.72 -21.55 -15.61
C THR A 75 -2.49 -22.79 -15.10
N GLY A 76 -2.23 -23.21 -13.85
CA GLY A 76 -3.00 -24.25 -13.17
C GLY A 76 -4.31 -23.75 -12.54
N ARG A 77 -4.73 -22.50 -12.79
CA ARG A 77 -5.92 -21.88 -12.18
C ARG A 77 -7.22 -22.33 -12.85
N THR A 78 -8.33 -22.03 -12.21
CA THR A 78 -9.66 -22.41 -12.67
C THR A 78 -10.48 -21.19 -13.08
N LYS A 79 -11.16 -21.26 -14.24
CA LYS A 79 -12.14 -20.26 -14.66
C LYS A 79 -13.27 -20.15 -13.64
N GLY A 80 -13.61 -18.94 -13.26
CA GLY A 80 -14.63 -18.65 -12.24
C GLY A 80 -14.07 -18.52 -10.82
N GLU A 81 -12.77 -18.75 -10.62
CA GLU A 81 -12.11 -18.56 -9.34
C GLU A 81 -12.05 -17.06 -8.96
N GLU A 82 -12.42 -16.74 -7.73
CA GLU A 82 -12.32 -15.39 -7.16
C GLU A 82 -10.91 -15.15 -6.61
N VAL A 83 -10.32 -14.02 -7.00
CA VAL A 83 -8.92 -13.70 -6.67
C VAL A 83 -8.72 -12.22 -6.37
N GLY A 84 -7.76 -11.93 -5.49
CA GLY A 84 -7.12 -10.62 -5.39
C GLY A 84 -5.86 -10.58 -6.27
N CYS A 85 -5.46 -9.41 -6.74
CA CYS A 85 -4.39 -9.23 -7.71
C CYS A 85 -3.44 -8.12 -7.27
N LEU A 86 -2.15 -8.43 -7.12
CA LEU A 86 -1.09 -7.43 -6.96
C LEU A 86 -0.59 -7.03 -8.36
N LEU A 87 -0.69 -5.75 -8.70
CA LEU A 87 -0.46 -5.25 -10.05
C LEU A 87 0.72 -4.26 -10.13
N ALA A 88 1.22 -4.06 -11.34
CA ALA A 88 2.09 -2.95 -11.69
C ALA A 88 1.37 -1.87 -12.51
N GLY A 89 0.11 -2.13 -12.85
CA GLY A 89 -0.82 -1.31 -13.60
C GLY A 89 -1.97 -2.18 -14.12
N GLY A 90 -3.03 -1.57 -14.65
CA GLY A 90 -4.16 -2.27 -15.28
C GLY A 90 -5.39 -2.45 -14.41
N GLY A 91 -5.33 -2.15 -13.10
CA GLY A 91 -6.46 -2.36 -12.18
C GLY A 91 -7.69 -1.48 -12.48
N TYR A 92 -7.50 -0.32 -13.11
CA TYR A 92 -8.60 0.58 -13.47
C TYR A 92 -9.21 0.23 -14.83
N ALA A 93 -9.53 -1.03 -15.04
CA ALA A 93 -10.15 -1.54 -16.27
C ALA A 93 -11.05 -2.74 -15.98
N GLU A 94 -11.98 -3.05 -16.88
CA GLU A 94 -12.88 -4.22 -16.76
C GLU A 94 -12.14 -5.56 -16.76
N TYR A 95 -10.96 -5.62 -17.40
CA TYR A 95 -10.13 -6.81 -17.47
C TYR A 95 -8.66 -6.48 -17.31
N VAL A 96 -7.92 -7.37 -16.66
CA VAL A 96 -6.48 -7.25 -16.48
C VAL A 96 -5.80 -8.60 -16.63
N ALA A 97 -4.63 -8.63 -17.31
CA ALA A 97 -3.75 -9.80 -17.36
C ALA A 97 -2.86 -9.80 -16.11
N VAL A 98 -2.83 -10.91 -15.39
CA VAL A 98 -2.15 -11.02 -14.10
C VAL A 98 -1.24 -12.25 -14.09
N PRO A 99 0.07 -12.12 -13.78
CA PRO A 99 0.92 -13.27 -13.54
C PRO A 99 0.40 -14.13 -12.39
N GLU A 100 0.33 -15.45 -12.57
CA GLU A 100 -0.24 -16.37 -11.57
C GLU A 100 0.34 -16.17 -10.16
N GLY A 101 1.64 -15.93 -10.03
CA GLY A 101 2.30 -15.71 -8.75
C GLY A 101 1.96 -14.39 -8.06
N GLN A 102 1.19 -13.51 -8.71
CA GLN A 102 0.71 -12.24 -8.13
C GLN A 102 -0.79 -12.30 -7.74
N LEU A 103 -1.40 -13.48 -7.81
CA LEU A 103 -2.75 -13.75 -7.34
C LEU A 103 -2.77 -14.11 -5.86
N THR A 104 -3.77 -13.61 -5.14
CA THR A 104 -4.09 -14.03 -3.78
C THR A 104 -5.45 -14.72 -3.75
N PRO A 105 -5.71 -15.65 -2.83
CA PRO A 105 -7.08 -16.05 -2.54
C PRO A 105 -7.85 -14.88 -1.94
N VAL A 106 -9.17 -14.85 -2.10
CA VAL A 106 -10.05 -13.97 -1.32
C VAL A 106 -10.06 -14.48 0.13
N PRO A 107 -9.79 -13.65 1.15
CA PRO A 107 -9.92 -14.07 2.56
C PRO A 107 -11.35 -14.52 2.86
N LYS A 108 -11.53 -15.60 3.65
CA LYS A 108 -12.84 -16.24 3.86
C LYS A 108 -13.93 -15.35 4.43
N ASN A 109 -13.55 -14.29 5.13
CA ASN A 109 -14.46 -13.34 5.77
C ASN A 109 -14.63 -12.03 5.00
N LEU A 110 -14.01 -11.90 3.82
CA LEU A 110 -14.13 -10.72 2.97
C LEU A 110 -14.89 -11.02 1.68
N THR A 111 -15.54 -10.02 1.14
CA THR A 111 -16.05 -10.03 -0.24
C THR A 111 -14.91 -9.79 -1.23
N VAL A 112 -15.20 -10.01 -2.52
CA VAL A 112 -14.25 -9.68 -3.60
C VAL A 112 -13.94 -8.18 -3.61
N GLU A 113 -14.96 -7.33 -3.42
CA GLU A 113 -14.81 -5.88 -3.39
C GLU A 113 -13.92 -5.44 -2.22
N GLU A 114 -14.10 -6.00 -1.04
CA GLU A 114 -13.26 -5.71 0.13
C GLU A 114 -11.81 -6.16 -0.09
N THR A 115 -11.63 -7.30 -0.77
CA THR A 115 -10.30 -7.82 -1.11
C THR A 115 -9.53 -6.85 -2.01
N ALA A 116 -10.21 -6.13 -2.92
CA ALA A 116 -9.58 -5.12 -3.78
C ALA A 116 -8.91 -3.97 -3.00
N GLY A 117 -9.31 -3.72 -1.76
CA GLY A 117 -8.70 -2.69 -0.90
C GLY A 117 -7.58 -3.21 0.02
N VAL A 118 -7.18 -4.48 -0.08
CA VAL A 118 -6.28 -5.13 0.89
C VAL A 118 -4.98 -5.62 0.27
N VAL A 119 -4.98 -6.04 -1.00
CA VAL A 119 -3.87 -6.79 -1.60
C VAL A 119 -2.57 -5.97 -1.63
N GLU A 120 -2.61 -4.76 -2.18
CA GLU A 120 -1.41 -3.91 -2.30
C GLU A 120 -0.90 -3.48 -0.94
N VAL A 121 -1.81 -3.00 -0.06
CA VAL A 121 -1.42 -2.52 1.25
C VAL A 121 -0.86 -3.64 2.13
N ALA A 122 -1.43 -4.84 2.10
CA ALA A 122 -0.91 -6.00 2.82
C ALA A 122 0.48 -6.40 2.33
N CYS A 123 0.66 -6.50 1.00
CA CYS A 123 1.96 -6.80 0.40
C CYS A 123 3.00 -5.71 0.69
N THR A 124 2.61 -4.44 0.63
CA THR A 124 3.50 -3.31 0.94
C THR A 124 3.93 -3.32 2.40
N VAL A 125 2.97 -3.41 3.33
CA VAL A 125 3.27 -3.37 4.77
C VAL A 125 4.07 -4.61 5.19
N TRP A 126 3.64 -5.82 4.80
CA TRP A 126 4.34 -7.06 5.15
C TRP A 126 5.75 -7.13 4.57
N SER A 127 5.92 -6.82 3.28
CA SER A 127 7.25 -6.87 2.67
C SER A 127 8.25 -5.90 3.30
N ASN A 128 7.78 -4.81 3.88
CA ASN A 128 8.63 -3.80 4.50
C ASN A 128 8.84 -4.03 6.00
N LEU A 129 7.79 -4.29 6.77
CA LEU A 129 7.92 -4.53 8.21
C LEU A 129 8.35 -5.98 8.52
N GLY A 130 7.67 -6.98 7.94
CA GLY A 130 7.96 -8.38 8.20
C GLY A 130 9.24 -8.85 7.50
N MET A 131 9.28 -8.72 6.15
CA MET A 131 10.38 -9.32 5.38
C MET A 131 11.65 -8.47 5.37
N THR A 132 11.56 -7.13 5.28
CA THR A 132 12.73 -6.24 5.18
C THR A 132 13.24 -5.82 6.54
N ALA A 133 12.37 -5.30 7.42
CA ALA A 133 12.76 -4.88 8.76
C ALA A 133 12.89 -6.05 9.75
N GLY A 134 12.32 -7.21 9.45
CA GLY A 134 12.36 -8.38 10.35
C GLY A 134 11.64 -8.13 11.68
N MET A 135 10.48 -7.49 11.61
CA MET A 135 9.63 -7.15 12.77
C MET A 135 9.34 -8.38 13.64
N GLN A 136 9.44 -8.21 14.94
CA GLN A 136 9.17 -9.24 15.95
C GLN A 136 8.15 -8.74 16.98
N ALA A 137 7.50 -9.67 17.67
CA ALA A 137 6.67 -9.34 18.82
C ALA A 137 7.49 -8.59 19.89
N GLY A 138 6.92 -7.49 20.40
CA GLY A 138 7.57 -6.60 21.35
C GLY A 138 8.34 -5.43 20.71
N ASP A 139 8.53 -5.42 19.38
CA ASP A 139 9.12 -4.26 18.69
C ASP A 139 8.23 -3.01 18.86
N LYS A 140 8.87 -1.85 18.95
CA LYS A 140 8.25 -0.53 18.98
C LYS A 140 8.27 0.07 17.59
N VAL A 141 7.09 0.21 16.99
CA VAL A 141 6.96 0.61 15.59
C VAL A 141 6.36 2.01 15.47
N LEU A 142 7.11 2.94 14.87
CA LEU A 142 6.57 4.25 14.48
C LEU A 142 6.07 4.20 13.03
N ILE A 143 4.82 4.63 12.82
CA ILE A 143 4.18 4.68 11.51
C ILE A 143 3.85 6.13 11.18
N HIS A 144 4.50 6.70 10.17
CA HIS A 144 4.15 8.03 9.66
C HIS A 144 2.92 7.96 8.75
N GLY A 145 1.97 8.89 8.98
CA GLY A 145 0.70 8.91 8.23
C GLY A 145 -0.26 7.80 8.64
N GLY A 146 -0.44 7.59 9.95
CA GLY A 146 -1.21 6.49 10.54
C GLY A 146 -2.65 6.35 10.04
N SER A 147 -3.31 7.44 9.66
CA SER A 147 -4.73 7.42 9.23
C SER A 147 -4.96 7.04 7.78
N GLY A 148 -3.94 7.03 6.92
CA GLY A 148 -4.07 6.65 5.51
C GLY A 148 -4.18 5.14 5.30
N GLY A 149 -4.36 4.70 4.05
CA GLY A 149 -4.51 3.27 3.74
C GLY A 149 -3.36 2.39 4.23
N ILE A 150 -2.11 2.82 4.02
CA ILE A 150 -0.91 2.11 4.53
C ILE A 150 -0.90 2.12 6.07
N GLY A 151 -1.09 3.30 6.68
CA GLY A 151 -0.98 3.44 8.14
C GLY A 151 -2.05 2.67 8.89
N SER A 152 -3.31 2.75 8.46
CA SER A 152 -4.43 2.04 9.09
C SER A 152 -4.27 0.52 9.06
N PHE A 153 -3.73 -0.01 7.97
CA PHE A 153 -3.40 -1.43 7.87
C PHE A 153 -2.19 -1.81 8.74
N ALA A 154 -1.13 -0.99 8.69
CA ALA A 154 0.10 -1.23 9.44
C ALA A 154 -0.14 -1.21 10.96
N ILE A 155 -0.97 -0.30 11.48
CA ILE A 155 -1.36 -0.27 12.90
C ILE A 155 -1.93 -1.63 13.32
N GLN A 156 -2.99 -2.09 12.62
CA GLN A 156 -3.66 -3.35 12.95
C GLN A 156 -2.71 -4.54 12.84
N MET A 157 -1.90 -4.60 11.77
CA MET A 157 -0.94 -5.71 11.59
C MET A 157 0.11 -5.73 12.71
N CYS A 158 0.69 -4.58 13.06
CA CYS A 158 1.67 -4.50 14.15
C CYS A 158 1.04 -4.90 15.48
N LYS A 159 -0.19 -4.45 15.77
CA LYS A 159 -0.91 -4.83 17.01
C LYS A 159 -1.22 -6.31 17.04
N ALA A 160 -1.71 -6.89 15.93
CA ALA A 160 -1.99 -8.32 15.83
C ALA A 160 -0.72 -9.18 16.02
N MET A 161 0.45 -8.65 15.67
CA MET A 161 1.75 -9.30 15.85
C MET A 161 2.45 -8.97 17.17
N GLY A 162 1.77 -8.25 18.10
CA GLY A 162 2.25 -8.01 19.46
C GLY A 162 3.25 -6.85 19.58
N CYS A 163 3.23 -5.88 18.68
CA CYS A 163 4.06 -4.68 18.73
C CYS A 163 3.40 -3.55 19.54
N GLU A 164 4.22 -2.62 20.04
CA GLU A 164 3.78 -1.30 20.50
C GLU A 164 3.83 -0.32 19.32
N VAL A 165 2.77 0.48 19.13
CA VAL A 165 2.62 1.29 17.92
C VAL A 165 2.47 2.77 18.26
N ALA A 166 3.40 3.58 17.73
CA ALA A 166 3.27 5.03 17.67
C ALA A 166 2.89 5.47 16.25
N VAL A 167 2.09 6.53 16.14
CA VAL A 167 1.68 7.08 14.83
C VAL A 167 1.83 8.59 14.79
N THR A 168 2.05 9.13 13.58
CA THR A 168 1.88 10.55 13.32
C THR A 168 0.68 10.77 12.41
N ALA A 169 -0.15 11.78 12.70
CA ALA A 169 -1.22 12.26 11.84
C ALA A 169 -1.39 13.79 12.00
N GLY A 170 -2.20 14.41 11.14
CA GLY A 170 -2.27 15.87 11.03
C GLY A 170 -3.51 16.51 11.66
N SER A 171 -4.34 15.75 12.38
CA SER A 171 -5.49 16.27 13.15
C SER A 171 -5.91 15.32 14.26
N THR A 172 -6.64 15.84 15.24
CA THR A 172 -7.16 15.08 16.36
C THR A 172 -8.09 13.95 15.89
N GLU A 173 -8.98 14.21 14.94
CA GLU A 173 -9.92 13.22 14.40
C GLU A 173 -9.19 12.03 13.76
N LYS A 174 -8.09 12.30 13.05
CA LYS A 174 -7.25 11.26 12.45
C LYS A 174 -6.48 10.46 13.48
N LEU A 175 -6.06 11.10 14.55
CA LEU A 175 -5.40 10.40 15.67
C LEU A 175 -6.39 9.52 16.44
N GLU A 176 -7.64 9.98 16.67
CA GLU A 176 -8.68 9.14 17.27
C GLU A 176 -8.97 7.92 16.40
N TYR A 177 -9.10 8.07 15.09
CA TYR A 177 -9.22 6.95 14.17
C TYR A 177 -8.03 5.96 14.30
N CYS A 178 -6.80 6.46 14.43
CA CYS A 178 -5.63 5.59 14.67
C CYS A 178 -5.71 4.88 16.03
N ARG A 179 -6.24 5.55 17.06
CA ARG A 179 -6.45 4.95 18.39
C ARG A 179 -7.46 3.80 18.33
N GLU A 180 -8.56 3.98 17.62
CA GLU A 180 -9.58 2.94 17.42
C GLU A 180 -8.99 1.69 16.74
N LEU A 181 -8.00 1.87 15.86
CA LEU A 181 -7.26 0.80 15.20
C LEU A 181 -6.20 0.14 16.11
N GLY A 182 -5.96 0.68 17.30
CA GLY A 182 -5.06 0.12 18.30
C GLY A 182 -3.73 0.83 18.48
N ALA A 183 -3.50 2.02 17.88
CA ALA A 183 -2.27 2.78 18.11
C ALA A 183 -2.15 3.22 19.58
N ASP A 184 -0.97 2.99 20.19
CA ASP A 184 -0.71 3.26 21.60
C ASP A 184 -0.29 4.71 21.86
N ILE A 185 0.53 5.28 20.96
CA ILE A 185 1.06 6.65 21.06
C ILE A 185 0.65 7.45 19.83
N LEU A 186 0.04 8.60 20.07
CA LEU A 186 -0.55 9.45 19.02
C LEU A 186 0.14 10.81 19.01
N ILE A 187 0.68 11.20 17.85
CA ILE A 187 1.42 12.44 17.69
C ILE A 187 0.83 13.30 16.58
N ASN A 188 0.36 14.49 16.91
CA ASN A 188 -0.02 15.48 15.93
C ASN A 188 1.24 16.19 15.43
N TYR A 189 1.71 15.86 14.23
CA TYR A 189 2.94 16.42 13.67
C TYR A 189 2.86 17.95 13.36
N LYS A 190 1.67 18.55 13.44
CA LYS A 190 1.50 20.01 13.31
C LYS A 190 1.74 20.75 14.61
N GLU A 191 1.67 20.07 15.74
CA GLU A 191 1.72 20.64 17.09
C GLU A 191 2.90 20.11 17.90
N GLN A 192 3.40 18.91 17.57
CA GLN A 192 4.41 18.19 18.34
C GLN A 192 5.59 17.78 17.43
N ASP A 193 6.80 17.82 17.99
CA ASP A 193 8.00 17.22 17.37
C ASP A 193 8.10 15.75 17.78
N PHE A 194 7.75 14.86 16.87
CA PHE A 194 7.79 13.41 17.13
C PHE A 194 9.20 12.91 17.53
N ALA A 195 10.26 13.59 17.08
CA ALA A 195 11.63 13.18 17.40
C ALA A 195 12.05 13.57 18.82
N GLU A 196 11.41 14.55 19.43
CA GLU A 196 11.60 14.86 20.86
C GLU A 196 10.70 13.95 21.71
N GLU A 197 9.43 13.74 21.34
CA GLU A 197 8.49 12.87 22.05
C GLU A 197 8.93 11.40 22.07
N LEU A 198 9.52 10.91 20.97
CA LEU A 198 9.91 9.51 20.79
C LEU A 198 11.44 9.33 20.68
N LYS A 199 12.23 10.18 21.29
CA LYS A 199 13.68 10.11 21.22
C LYS A 199 14.23 8.75 21.68
N GLY A 200 14.88 8.02 20.76
CA GLY A 200 15.45 6.71 21.06
C GLY A 200 14.41 5.65 21.44
N TRP A 201 13.19 5.77 20.94
CA TRP A 201 12.08 4.87 21.29
C TRP A 201 11.82 3.76 20.25
N ALA A 202 11.88 4.09 18.95
CA ALA A 202 11.43 3.18 17.89
C ALA A 202 12.49 2.13 17.53
N ASP A 203 12.10 0.87 17.47
CA ASP A 203 12.89 -0.21 16.86
C ASP A 203 12.75 -0.22 15.35
N ILE A 204 11.54 0.10 14.85
CA ILE A 204 11.24 0.17 13.42
C ILE A 204 10.47 1.47 13.13
N ILE A 205 10.78 2.10 12.01
CA ILE A 205 10.00 3.23 11.47
C ILE A 205 9.55 2.89 10.05
N LEU A 206 8.23 2.98 9.81
CA LEU A 206 7.65 2.93 8.46
C LEU A 206 7.37 4.36 7.99
N ASP A 207 8.10 4.80 6.95
CA ASP A 207 8.10 6.18 6.51
C ASP A 207 7.57 6.35 5.09
N VAL A 208 6.53 7.18 4.96
CA VAL A 208 5.93 7.61 3.69
C VAL A 208 6.30 9.05 3.33
N ILE A 209 7.01 9.77 4.19
CA ILE A 209 7.36 11.20 4.05
C ILE A 209 8.70 11.39 3.33
N GLY A 210 9.71 10.62 3.73
CA GLY A 210 11.01 10.60 3.09
C GLY A 210 11.96 11.69 3.56
N GLY A 211 12.62 12.36 2.61
CA GLY A 211 13.78 13.25 2.86
C GLY A 211 13.70 14.19 4.06
N PRO A 212 12.63 15.00 4.21
CA PRO A 212 12.52 15.94 5.34
C PRO A 212 12.54 15.28 6.72
N TYR A 213 12.10 14.03 6.84
CA TYR A 213 12.03 13.33 8.13
C TYR A 213 13.29 12.51 8.47
N LEU A 214 14.24 12.36 7.56
CA LEU A 214 15.40 11.46 7.76
C LEU A 214 16.17 11.75 9.05
N GLU A 215 16.50 13.03 9.34
CA GLU A 215 17.27 13.36 10.53
C GLU A 215 16.47 13.12 11.81
N GLN A 216 15.18 13.45 11.81
CA GLN A 216 14.28 13.22 12.93
C GLN A 216 14.07 11.71 13.16
N ASN A 217 13.87 10.94 12.10
CA ASN A 217 13.78 9.47 12.17
C ASN A 217 15.03 8.85 12.81
N ILE A 218 16.23 9.32 12.42
CA ILE A 218 17.49 8.85 13.05
C ILE A 218 17.54 9.18 14.55
N LYS A 219 16.97 10.30 15.02
CA LYS A 219 16.89 10.61 16.46
C LYS A 219 15.94 9.69 17.20
N THR A 220 14.85 9.30 16.56
CA THR A 220 13.76 8.50 17.12
C THR A 220 14.15 7.03 17.27
N LEU A 221 15.03 6.48 16.42
CA LEU A 221 15.42 5.06 16.46
C LEU A 221 16.21 4.71 17.73
N THR A 222 16.00 3.49 18.23
CA THR A 222 16.83 2.85 19.25
C THR A 222 18.16 2.35 18.66
N THR A 223 18.97 1.66 19.45
CA THR A 223 20.11 0.86 18.95
C THR A 223 19.59 -0.32 18.13
N ASP A 224 20.26 -0.63 17.02
CA ASP A 224 19.85 -1.62 16.00
C ASP A 224 18.52 -1.26 15.28
N GLY A 225 18.09 0.00 15.41
CA GLY A 225 16.87 0.50 14.80
C GLY A 225 16.91 0.51 13.27
N ARG A 226 15.73 0.31 12.68
CA ARG A 226 15.53 0.10 11.23
C ARG A 226 14.52 1.10 10.69
N LEU A 227 14.96 1.99 9.78
CA LEU A 227 14.08 2.89 9.04
C LEU A 227 13.77 2.30 7.67
N VAL A 228 12.50 2.15 7.34
CA VAL A 228 12.04 1.71 6.01
C VAL A 228 11.23 2.83 5.35
N VAL A 229 11.80 3.42 4.31
CA VAL A 229 11.17 4.49 3.51
C VAL A 229 10.49 3.84 2.31
N ILE A 230 9.17 4.02 2.18
CA ILE A 230 8.35 3.42 1.12
C ILE A 230 7.72 4.45 0.19
N ALA A 231 7.78 5.74 0.56
CA ALA A 231 7.36 6.85 -0.29
C ALA A 231 8.14 8.13 0.10
N VAL A 232 8.01 9.15 -0.73
CA VAL A 232 8.73 10.43 -0.58
C VAL A 232 7.76 11.61 -0.72
N GLN A 233 6.61 11.54 -0.04
CA GLN A 233 5.55 12.55 -0.16
C GLN A 233 6.01 13.95 0.26
N GLY A 234 6.94 14.04 1.23
CA GLY A 234 7.54 15.30 1.66
C GLY A 234 8.76 15.74 0.83
N GLY A 235 9.27 14.84 -0.02
CA GLY A 235 10.42 15.11 -0.88
C GLY A 235 11.45 13.97 -0.91
N PRO A 236 12.18 13.82 -2.04
CA PRO A 236 13.07 12.68 -2.24
C PRO A 236 14.48 12.84 -1.65
N LYS A 237 14.84 14.00 -1.13
CA LYS A 237 16.22 14.31 -0.68
C LYS A 237 16.23 14.74 0.78
N GLY A 238 17.18 14.22 1.54
CA GLY A 238 17.44 14.58 2.93
C GLY A 238 18.87 14.26 3.35
N THR A 239 19.24 14.67 4.56
CA THR A 239 20.58 14.47 5.12
C THR A 239 20.57 13.34 6.14
N LEU A 240 21.59 12.50 6.14
CA LEU A 240 21.84 11.46 7.13
C LEU A 240 23.14 11.75 7.88
N SER A 241 23.10 11.69 9.21
CA SER A 241 24.27 11.79 10.07
C SER A 241 24.84 10.40 10.35
N LEU A 242 25.86 10.00 9.59
CA LEU A 242 26.55 8.70 9.82
C LEU A 242 27.14 8.62 11.23
N GLY A 243 27.64 9.74 11.77
CA GLY A 243 28.18 9.79 13.14
C GLY A 243 27.14 9.46 14.22
N ARG A 244 25.84 9.68 13.95
CA ARG A 244 24.74 9.27 14.84
C ARG A 244 24.31 7.82 14.61
N MET A 245 24.49 7.31 13.40
CA MET A 245 24.05 5.97 13.02
C MET A 245 25.05 4.90 13.49
N MET A 246 26.35 5.11 13.27
CA MET A 246 27.40 4.11 13.53
C MET A 246 27.39 3.55 14.96
N PRO A 247 27.38 4.36 16.04
CA PRO A 247 27.39 3.85 17.41
C PRO A 247 26.16 3.01 17.77
N ARG A 248 25.04 3.26 17.07
CA ARG A 248 23.75 2.58 17.30
C ARG A 248 23.42 1.51 16.24
N ARG A 249 24.31 1.27 15.28
CA ARG A 249 24.16 0.27 14.20
C ARG A 249 22.84 0.41 13.43
N LEU A 250 22.42 1.66 13.15
CA LEU A 250 21.15 1.93 12.49
C LEU A 250 21.19 1.54 11.02
N SER A 251 20.06 1.07 10.49
CA SER A 251 19.89 0.83 9.07
C SER A 251 18.79 1.73 8.47
N VAL A 252 19.00 2.14 7.23
CA VAL A 252 18.02 2.88 6.42
C VAL A 252 17.85 2.14 5.11
N THR A 253 16.63 1.73 4.81
CA THR A 253 16.27 1.03 3.59
C THR A 253 15.18 1.80 2.87
N ALA A 254 15.34 2.03 1.57
CA ALA A 254 14.29 2.58 0.72
C ALA A 254 13.81 1.52 -0.26
N THR A 255 12.49 1.35 -0.41
CA THR A 255 11.93 0.30 -1.24
C THR A 255 10.77 0.81 -2.10
N THR A 256 10.47 0.05 -3.15
CA THR A 256 9.22 0.15 -3.91
C THR A 256 8.73 -1.26 -4.25
N LEU A 257 7.43 -1.48 -4.20
CA LEU A 257 6.84 -2.78 -4.55
C LEU A 257 6.63 -2.90 -6.06
N ARG A 258 6.12 -1.86 -6.71
CA ARG A 258 5.70 -1.85 -8.11
C ARG A 258 6.79 -2.32 -9.07
N ALA A 259 8.01 -1.80 -8.91
CA ALA A 259 9.14 -2.06 -9.80
C ALA A 259 9.89 -3.37 -9.52
N ARG A 260 9.48 -4.16 -8.51
CA ARG A 260 10.13 -5.44 -8.22
C ARG A 260 9.90 -6.45 -9.37
N PRO A 261 10.89 -7.27 -9.72
CA PRO A 261 10.71 -8.36 -10.68
C PRO A 261 9.55 -9.30 -10.27
N ARG A 262 8.87 -9.89 -11.27
CA ARG A 262 7.74 -10.81 -11.06
C ARG A 262 8.03 -11.94 -10.04
N PRO A 263 9.20 -12.63 -10.05
CA PRO A 263 9.50 -13.65 -9.04
C PRO A 263 9.57 -13.09 -7.61
N MET A 264 10.07 -11.86 -7.43
CA MET A 264 10.10 -11.20 -6.12
C MET A 264 8.70 -10.82 -5.65
N LYS A 265 7.84 -10.30 -6.54
CA LYS A 265 6.42 -10.03 -6.22
C LYS A 265 5.70 -11.32 -5.83
N ALA A 266 5.92 -12.42 -6.56
CA ALA A 266 5.35 -13.73 -6.24
C ALA A 266 5.78 -14.23 -4.85
N ALA A 267 7.05 -14.05 -4.48
CA ALA A 267 7.54 -14.40 -3.16
C ALA A 267 6.90 -13.53 -2.05
N ILE A 268 6.72 -12.23 -2.31
CA ILE A 268 6.02 -11.31 -1.39
C ILE A 268 4.56 -11.74 -1.23
N VAL A 269 3.83 -11.96 -2.33
CA VAL A 269 2.43 -12.39 -2.30
C VAL A 269 2.28 -13.67 -1.49
N ARG A 270 3.08 -14.69 -1.78
CA ARG A 270 3.05 -15.96 -1.02
C ARG A 270 3.29 -15.72 0.46
N SER A 271 4.37 -15.00 0.82
CA SER A 271 4.68 -14.72 2.22
C SER A 271 3.60 -13.87 2.90
N THR A 272 2.97 -12.93 2.19
CA THR A 272 1.87 -12.14 2.71
C THR A 272 0.65 -13.03 3.00
N VAL A 273 0.28 -13.90 2.06
CA VAL A 273 -0.83 -14.84 2.25
C VAL A 273 -0.55 -15.77 3.45
N GLU A 274 0.66 -16.28 3.58
CA GLU A 274 1.03 -17.17 4.69
C GLU A 274 0.95 -16.49 6.07
N ASN A 275 1.34 -15.22 6.17
CA ASN A 275 1.52 -14.55 7.47
C ASN A 275 0.41 -13.54 7.81
N VAL A 276 -0.26 -12.94 6.83
CA VAL A 276 -1.20 -11.84 7.05
C VAL A 276 -2.65 -12.27 6.82
N TRP A 277 -2.94 -13.16 5.84
CA TRP A 277 -4.30 -13.65 5.59
C TRP A 277 -4.95 -14.26 6.82
N PRO A 278 -4.26 -15.09 7.65
CA PRO A 278 -4.84 -15.59 8.89
C PRO A 278 -5.28 -14.50 9.87
N LEU A 279 -4.58 -13.35 9.89
CA LEU A 279 -4.92 -12.21 10.76
C LEU A 279 -6.16 -11.46 10.25
N ILE A 280 -6.36 -11.44 8.93
CA ILE A 280 -7.59 -10.90 8.33
C ILE A 280 -8.76 -11.87 8.59
N GLU A 281 -8.58 -13.16 8.30
CA GLU A 281 -9.62 -14.19 8.42
C GLU A 281 -10.13 -14.37 9.86
N ASN A 282 -9.30 -14.09 10.86
CA ASN A 282 -9.70 -14.14 12.28
C ASN A 282 -10.21 -12.78 12.82
N GLY A 283 -10.28 -11.74 11.96
CA GLY A 283 -10.83 -10.43 12.30
C GLY A 283 -9.89 -9.50 13.07
N GLN A 284 -8.60 -9.83 13.20
CA GLN A 284 -7.61 -8.95 13.83
C GLN A 284 -7.20 -7.78 12.90
N ILE A 285 -7.37 -7.95 11.60
CA ILE A 285 -7.17 -6.91 10.58
C ILE A 285 -8.44 -6.79 9.75
N THR A 286 -8.93 -5.57 9.57
CA THR A 286 -10.07 -5.25 8.71
C THR A 286 -9.63 -4.37 7.53
N PRO A 287 -10.31 -4.41 6.38
CA PRO A 287 -9.89 -3.67 5.19
C PRO A 287 -9.97 -2.15 5.33
N ASN A 288 -10.75 -1.62 6.26
CA ASN A 288 -10.94 -0.17 6.50
C ASN A 288 -11.24 0.62 5.21
N ILE A 289 -12.17 0.13 4.40
CA ILE A 289 -12.65 0.83 3.22
C ILE A 289 -13.61 1.92 3.68
N THR A 290 -13.25 3.19 3.48
CA THR A 290 -13.99 4.35 3.97
C THR A 290 -14.75 5.09 2.86
N ALA A 291 -14.41 4.82 1.61
CA ALA A 291 -15.11 5.37 0.45
C ALA A 291 -15.11 4.40 -0.73
N THR A 292 -16.23 4.38 -1.46
CA THR A 292 -16.37 3.59 -2.68
C THR A 292 -16.95 4.47 -3.78
N PHE A 293 -16.39 4.36 -4.99
CA PHE A 293 -16.85 5.10 -6.17
C PHE A 293 -17.01 4.15 -7.34
N PRO A 294 -17.98 4.39 -8.26
CA PRO A 294 -17.96 3.73 -9.57
C PRO A 294 -16.66 4.03 -10.32
N LEU A 295 -16.17 3.10 -11.15
CA LEU A 295 -14.95 3.28 -11.96
C LEU A 295 -14.99 4.59 -12.76
N ALA A 296 -16.13 4.94 -13.35
CA ALA A 296 -16.32 6.19 -14.09
C ALA A 296 -16.09 7.47 -13.26
N GLU A 297 -16.09 7.35 -11.92
CA GLU A 297 -15.84 8.45 -10.98
C GLU A 297 -14.42 8.42 -10.38
N ALA A 298 -13.48 7.73 -11.01
CA ALA A 298 -12.09 7.64 -10.54
C ALA A 298 -11.45 9.00 -10.24
N ALA A 299 -11.80 10.05 -10.98
CA ALA A 299 -11.35 11.42 -10.72
C ALA A 299 -11.77 11.91 -9.32
N LYS A 300 -13.01 11.65 -8.91
CA LYS A 300 -13.49 12.02 -7.55
C LYS A 300 -12.76 11.24 -6.46
N ALA A 301 -12.47 9.96 -6.69
CA ALA A 301 -11.71 9.13 -5.77
C ALA A 301 -10.26 9.66 -5.61
N HIS A 302 -9.64 10.09 -6.71
CA HIS A 302 -8.33 10.73 -6.68
C HIS A 302 -8.37 12.09 -5.96
N ASP A 303 -9.38 12.93 -6.21
CA ASP A 303 -9.55 14.22 -5.52
C ASP A 303 -9.71 14.03 -4.00
N LEU A 304 -10.49 13.04 -3.55
CA LEU A 304 -10.63 12.71 -2.14
C LEU A 304 -9.28 12.27 -1.53
N MET A 305 -8.52 11.43 -2.21
CA MET A 305 -7.21 11.03 -1.73
C MET A 305 -6.20 12.18 -1.71
N ASP A 306 -6.26 13.08 -2.69
CA ASP A 306 -5.33 14.21 -2.83
C ASP A 306 -5.63 15.33 -1.83
N SER A 307 -6.89 15.57 -1.45
CA SER A 307 -7.26 16.50 -0.38
C SER A 307 -6.63 16.11 0.97
N GLY A 308 -6.33 14.83 1.14
CA GLY A 308 -5.84 14.28 2.39
C GLY A 308 -6.91 14.17 3.48
N ASP A 309 -8.18 14.38 3.18
CA ASP A 309 -9.29 14.29 4.16
C ASP A 309 -9.72 12.85 4.44
N ASN A 310 -9.41 11.93 3.51
CA ASN A 310 -9.74 10.52 3.69
C ASN A 310 -8.96 9.85 4.82
N THR A 311 -9.60 8.88 5.45
CA THR A 311 -8.98 7.86 6.29
C THR A 311 -9.08 6.49 5.59
N GLY A 312 -8.26 5.52 5.94
CA GLY A 312 -8.35 4.17 5.38
C GLY A 312 -8.17 4.09 3.85
N LYS A 313 -8.88 3.15 3.23
CA LYS A 313 -8.80 2.83 1.81
C LYS A 313 -10.01 3.34 1.02
N ILE A 314 -9.75 3.66 -0.24
CA ILE A 314 -10.75 4.02 -1.25
C ILE A 314 -10.78 2.90 -2.30
N VAL A 315 -11.98 2.51 -2.76
CA VAL A 315 -12.19 1.44 -3.75
C VAL A 315 -13.03 1.94 -4.91
N LEU A 316 -12.69 1.53 -6.13
CA LEU A 316 -13.47 1.72 -7.34
C LEU A 316 -14.22 0.42 -7.66
N THR A 317 -15.52 0.49 -7.95
CA THR A 317 -16.34 -0.66 -8.39
C THR A 317 -16.58 -0.61 -9.89
N MET A 318 -16.62 -1.77 -10.56
CA MET A 318 -16.83 -1.89 -12.00
C MET A 318 -18.31 -1.79 -12.39
#